data_0bf59b6cbb7d91c926802a5acbf95c9b
#
_entry.id   0bf59b6cbb7d91c926802a5acbf95c9b
#
_cell.length_a   1.000
_cell.length_b   1.000
_cell.length_c   1.000
_cell.angle_alpha   90.00
_cell.angle_beta   90.00
_cell.angle_gamma   90.00
#
_symmetry.space_group_name_H-M   'P 1'
#
loop_
_entity.id
_entity.type
_entity.pdbx_description
1 polymer ?
#
loop_
_entity_poly.entity_id
_entity_poly.type
_entity_poly.pdbx_seq_one_letter_code
_entity_poly.pdbx_strand_id
1 'polypeptide(L)'
;QHREMLDQVLDFFDLTPDYDLNLMKPGQNLYGLTGDIIAGLKDVLESFKPDLVFVHGDTTTTMAGALASFYSGALVGHVEAGLRTFNKRAPFPEEMNRSITGRLTDFHFAPTSKAQENLLSEGIGEDSIVVTGNTVIDALVLGQEKLKVHPPENLAQLEGLVDPNQKMVLVTGHRRENFGDGFLNICKALKELAQENPEVNIIYPVHLNPNVQKPVNEILGDQKNIQLIDPQPYPSFLWLMERSYLIITDSGGIQEEAPSLGKPVLVMRETTERPEAVDAGTVILVGTDPEKIKREAQDLISNPERYNQMSHLHNPYGDGKACEYIIDYVKKNLK
;
A
#
# COMPACT_ATOMS: atom_id res chain seq x y z
N GLN A 1 -1.48 11.31 -12.45
CA GLN A 1 -0.19 11.76 -11.90
C GLN A 1 0.92 10.70 -12.04
N HIS A 2 0.63 9.43 -11.93
CA HIS A 2 1.57 8.31 -12.05
C HIS A 2 1.10 7.35 -13.15
N ARG A 3 1.18 7.81 -14.40
CA ARG A 3 0.56 7.18 -15.57
C ARG A 3 0.90 5.70 -15.70
N GLU A 4 2.17 5.37 -15.81
CA GLU A 4 2.61 3.99 -16.07
C GLU A 4 2.18 3.01 -14.95
N MET A 5 2.22 3.46 -13.68
CA MET A 5 1.79 2.63 -12.56
C MET A 5 0.28 2.41 -12.56
N LEU A 6 -0.49 3.45 -12.91
CA LEU A 6 -1.95 3.35 -12.98
C LEU A 6 -2.39 2.48 -14.15
N ASP A 7 -1.81 2.70 -15.34
CA ASP A 7 -2.16 1.95 -16.55
C ASP A 7 -1.96 0.44 -16.35
N GLN A 8 -0.85 0.01 -15.73
CA GLN A 8 -0.60 -1.40 -15.40
C GLN A 8 -1.68 -2.00 -14.51
N VAL A 9 -2.20 -1.25 -13.53
CA VAL A 9 -3.26 -1.72 -12.63
C VAL A 9 -4.60 -1.76 -13.36
N LEU A 10 -4.92 -0.74 -14.15
CA LEU A 10 -6.14 -0.71 -14.96
C LEU A 10 -6.16 -1.87 -15.96
N ASP A 11 -5.07 -2.12 -16.67
CA ASP A 11 -4.91 -3.23 -17.60
C ASP A 11 -5.06 -4.58 -16.88
N PHE A 12 -4.42 -4.73 -15.72
CA PHE A 12 -4.52 -5.96 -14.95
C PHE A 12 -5.96 -6.26 -14.51
N PHE A 13 -6.76 -5.27 -14.17
CA PHE A 13 -8.16 -5.45 -13.76
C PHE A 13 -9.17 -5.27 -14.91
N ASP A 14 -8.72 -5.15 -16.18
CA ASP A 14 -9.54 -4.93 -17.37
C ASP A 14 -10.43 -3.68 -17.25
N LEU A 15 -9.90 -2.63 -16.65
CA LEU A 15 -10.61 -1.37 -16.45
C LEU A 15 -10.21 -0.35 -17.52
N THR A 16 -11.19 0.22 -18.20
CA THR A 16 -11.00 1.30 -19.16
C THR A 16 -11.69 2.57 -18.64
N PRO A 17 -10.96 3.66 -18.38
CA PRO A 17 -11.57 4.91 -17.93
C PRO A 17 -12.38 5.57 -19.05
N ASP A 18 -13.57 6.08 -18.74
CA ASP A 18 -14.39 6.87 -19.70
C ASP A 18 -13.77 8.24 -19.95
N TYR A 19 -13.06 8.80 -18.98
CA TYR A 19 -12.39 10.10 -19.06
C TYR A 19 -10.97 10.00 -18.55
N ASP A 20 -10.03 10.51 -19.32
CA ASP A 20 -8.61 10.60 -18.98
C ASP A 20 -8.10 12.03 -19.22
N LEU A 21 -7.77 12.72 -18.16
CA LEU A 21 -7.27 14.09 -18.23
C LEU A 21 -5.81 14.18 -18.67
N ASN A 22 -5.05 13.10 -18.56
CA ASN A 22 -3.63 13.00 -18.96
C ASN A 22 -2.77 14.19 -18.50
N LEU A 23 -2.80 14.47 -17.19
CA LEU A 23 -2.22 15.70 -16.60
C LEU A 23 -0.75 15.62 -16.27
N MET A 24 -0.11 14.44 -16.41
CA MET A 24 1.30 14.26 -16.06
C MET A 24 2.22 15.05 -16.99
N LYS A 25 3.02 15.96 -16.41
CA LYS A 25 3.99 16.81 -17.14
C LYS A 25 5.35 16.80 -16.46
N PRO A 26 6.47 16.85 -17.23
CA PRO A 26 7.79 17.01 -16.63
C PRO A 26 7.89 18.29 -15.79
N GLY A 27 8.49 18.19 -14.59
CA GLY A 27 8.68 19.33 -13.69
C GLY A 27 7.40 19.85 -13.04
N GLN A 28 6.31 19.07 -13.06
CA GLN A 28 5.04 19.43 -12.44
C GLN A 28 5.20 19.70 -10.94
N ASN A 29 4.55 20.74 -10.44
CA ASN A 29 4.50 21.10 -9.03
C ASN A 29 3.07 20.99 -8.48
N LEU A 30 2.92 21.00 -7.17
CA LEU A 30 1.62 20.82 -6.51
C LEU A 30 0.60 21.93 -6.86
N TYR A 31 1.05 23.18 -7.05
CA TYR A 31 0.15 24.29 -7.41
C TYR A 31 -0.49 24.08 -8.78
N GLY A 32 0.35 23.81 -9.79
CA GLY A 32 -0.11 23.55 -11.15
C GLY A 32 -0.97 22.30 -11.23
N LEU A 33 -0.52 21.20 -10.60
CA LEU A 33 -1.26 19.93 -10.58
C LEU A 33 -2.68 20.12 -9.98
N THR A 34 -2.79 20.77 -8.82
CA THR A 34 -4.08 21.02 -8.16
C THR A 34 -5.00 21.83 -9.07
N GLY A 35 -4.48 22.92 -9.67
CA GLY A 35 -5.24 23.75 -10.58
C GLY A 35 -5.68 23.01 -11.85
N ASP A 36 -4.77 22.25 -12.46
CA ASP A 36 -5.05 21.47 -13.68
C ASP A 36 -6.12 20.39 -13.43
N ILE A 37 -6.10 19.70 -12.27
CA ILE A 37 -7.12 18.71 -11.91
C ILE A 37 -8.49 19.37 -11.76
N ILE A 38 -8.59 20.45 -10.97
CA ILE A 38 -9.88 21.14 -10.74
C ILE A 38 -10.46 21.65 -12.05
N ALA A 39 -9.63 22.31 -12.87
CA ALA A 39 -10.06 22.85 -14.15
C ALA A 39 -10.46 21.75 -15.15
N GLY A 40 -9.69 20.66 -15.21
CA GLY A 40 -9.97 19.55 -16.12
C GLY A 40 -11.23 18.76 -15.75
N LEU A 41 -11.52 18.61 -14.45
CA LEU A 41 -12.72 17.93 -13.98
C LEU A 41 -14.00 18.75 -14.23
N LYS A 42 -13.92 20.05 -14.41
CA LYS A 42 -15.12 20.89 -14.63
C LYS A 42 -15.98 20.37 -15.77
N ASP A 43 -15.40 20.21 -16.96
CA ASP A 43 -16.15 19.80 -18.15
C ASP A 43 -16.71 18.38 -18.01
N VAL A 44 -15.98 17.49 -17.35
CA VAL A 44 -16.43 16.12 -17.04
C VAL A 44 -17.66 16.17 -16.12
N LEU A 45 -17.59 16.89 -15.02
CA LEU A 45 -18.66 16.98 -14.03
C LEU A 45 -19.91 17.70 -14.60
N GLU A 46 -19.73 18.75 -15.40
CA GLU A 46 -20.82 19.46 -16.06
C GLU A 46 -21.53 18.59 -17.12
N SER A 47 -20.80 17.72 -17.82
CA SER A 47 -21.37 16.84 -18.85
C SER A 47 -21.98 15.58 -18.27
N PHE A 48 -21.29 14.89 -17.35
CA PHE A 48 -21.73 13.63 -16.75
C PHE A 48 -22.80 13.82 -15.67
N LYS A 49 -22.69 14.93 -14.88
CA LYS A 49 -23.61 15.30 -13.78
C LYS A 49 -23.84 14.18 -12.78
N PRO A 50 -22.77 13.68 -12.13
CA PRO A 50 -22.91 12.60 -11.15
C PRO A 50 -23.66 13.06 -9.91
N ASP A 51 -24.47 12.19 -9.31
CA ASP A 51 -25.07 12.41 -7.99
C ASP A 51 -24.02 12.25 -6.88
N LEU A 52 -23.05 11.34 -7.08
CA LEU A 52 -21.99 11.03 -6.12
C LEU A 52 -20.67 10.81 -6.86
N VAL A 53 -19.61 11.38 -6.32
CA VAL A 53 -18.22 11.16 -6.77
C VAL A 53 -17.44 10.49 -5.66
N PHE A 54 -16.83 9.34 -5.97
CA PHE A 54 -15.87 8.71 -5.07
C PHE A 54 -14.47 9.28 -5.27
N VAL A 55 -13.83 9.62 -4.16
CA VAL A 55 -12.39 9.93 -4.10
C VAL A 55 -11.71 8.95 -3.14
N HIS A 56 -10.45 8.61 -3.38
CA HIS A 56 -9.76 7.56 -2.63
C HIS A 56 -8.45 8.07 -2.05
N GLY A 57 -8.22 7.79 -0.77
CA GLY A 57 -6.96 8.04 -0.09
C GLY A 57 -6.65 9.51 0.13
N ASP A 58 -5.41 9.92 -0.12
CA ASP A 58 -4.86 11.20 0.33
C ASP A 58 -4.00 11.94 -0.69
N THR A 59 -4.07 11.52 -1.96
CA THR A 59 -3.30 12.19 -3.00
C THR A 59 -3.82 13.60 -3.30
N THR A 60 -3.02 14.40 -4.00
CA THR A 60 -3.48 15.71 -4.52
C THR A 60 -4.69 15.54 -5.45
N THR A 61 -4.76 14.42 -6.18
CA THR A 61 -5.91 14.07 -7.03
C THR A 61 -7.18 13.89 -6.19
N THR A 62 -7.08 13.20 -5.06
CA THR A 62 -8.19 12.99 -4.12
C THR A 62 -8.76 14.32 -3.62
N MET A 63 -7.89 15.17 -3.09
CA MET A 63 -8.28 16.48 -2.53
C MET A 63 -8.85 17.40 -3.61
N ALA A 64 -8.19 17.52 -4.76
CA ALA A 64 -8.65 18.38 -5.86
C ALA A 64 -9.94 17.84 -6.50
N GLY A 65 -10.08 16.50 -6.60
CA GLY A 65 -11.31 15.85 -7.06
C GLY A 65 -12.50 16.10 -6.13
N ALA A 66 -12.29 15.99 -4.81
CA ALA A 66 -13.33 16.32 -3.83
C ALA A 66 -13.76 17.78 -3.93
N LEU A 67 -12.81 18.71 -4.10
CA LEU A 67 -13.13 20.14 -4.23
C LEU A 67 -13.88 20.44 -5.54
N ALA A 68 -13.48 19.86 -6.66
CA ALA A 68 -14.19 20.01 -7.94
C ALA A 68 -15.62 19.45 -7.86
N SER A 69 -15.80 18.29 -7.20
CA SER A 69 -17.11 17.68 -6.99
C SER A 69 -18.03 18.57 -6.13
N PHE A 70 -17.50 19.12 -5.06
CA PHE A 70 -18.22 20.08 -4.23
C PHE A 70 -18.68 21.30 -5.03
N TYR A 71 -17.84 21.85 -5.91
CA TYR A 71 -18.20 22.98 -6.78
C TYR A 71 -19.29 22.62 -7.80
N SER A 72 -19.34 21.38 -8.25
CA SER A 72 -20.39 20.93 -9.18
C SER A 72 -21.75 20.65 -8.49
N GLY A 73 -21.76 20.56 -7.16
CA GLY A 73 -22.93 20.18 -6.37
C GLY A 73 -23.11 18.66 -6.23
N ALA A 74 -22.19 17.85 -6.71
CA ALA A 74 -22.20 16.41 -6.48
C ALA A 74 -21.80 16.06 -5.03
N LEU A 75 -22.41 15.03 -4.47
CA LEU A 75 -21.97 14.47 -3.19
C LEU A 75 -20.59 13.83 -3.30
N VAL A 76 -19.85 13.81 -2.23
CA VAL A 76 -18.49 13.23 -2.16
C VAL A 76 -18.47 12.02 -1.22
N GLY A 77 -18.08 10.86 -1.74
CA GLY A 77 -17.75 9.67 -0.97
C GLY A 77 -16.23 9.50 -0.87
N HIS A 78 -15.68 9.48 0.35
CA HIS A 78 -14.24 9.32 0.56
C HIS A 78 -13.93 7.90 1.02
N VAL A 79 -13.28 7.13 0.17
CA VAL A 79 -12.76 5.79 0.46
C VAL A 79 -11.38 5.91 1.12
N GLU A 80 -11.10 5.10 2.14
CA GLU A 80 -9.91 5.20 2.99
C GLU A 80 -9.89 6.51 3.82
N ALA A 81 -11.06 6.90 4.31
CA ALA A 81 -11.23 8.11 5.11
C ALA A 81 -10.73 7.94 6.55
N GLY A 82 -10.17 8.99 7.12
CA GLY A 82 -9.89 9.07 8.56
C GLY A 82 -8.51 8.66 9.01
N LEU A 83 -7.60 8.25 8.12
CA LEU A 83 -6.19 8.08 8.47
C LEU A 83 -5.59 9.42 8.90
N ARG A 84 -4.86 9.46 10.04
CA ARG A 84 -4.26 10.69 10.57
C ARG A 84 -2.91 10.42 11.22
N THR A 85 -2.00 11.36 11.02
CA THR A 85 -0.77 11.50 11.80
C THR A 85 -0.86 12.69 12.76
N PHE A 86 -1.82 13.60 12.54
CA PHE A 86 -1.97 14.88 13.23
C PHE A 86 -0.74 15.82 13.09
N ASN A 87 0.17 15.49 12.18
CA ASN A 87 1.29 16.32 11.80
C ASN A 87 1.13 16.76 10.35
N LYS A 88 0.62 17.98 10.13
CA LYS A 88 0.33 18.52 8.79
C LYS A 88 1.51 18.55 7.81
N ARG A 89 2.73 18.23 8.27
CA ARG A 89 3.95 18.19 7.47
C ARG A 89 4.53 16.78 7.31
N ALA A 90 3.88 15.75 7.89
CA ALA A 90 4.35 14.37 7.82
C ALA A 90 3.18 13.36 7.85
N PRO A 91 2.92 12.68 6.71
CA PRO A 91 3.49 12.89 5.39
C PRO A 91 3.04 14.21 4.74
N PHE A 92 3.86 14.74 3.84
CA PHE A 92 3.54 15.96 3.10
C PHE A 92 3.48 15.68 1.59
N PRO A 93 2.40 16.09 0.90
CA PRO A 93 1.24 16.90 1.34
C PRO A 93 0.04 16.08 1.87
N GLU A 94 0.18 14.75 2.02
CA GLU A 94 -0.90 13.78 2.19
C GLU A 94 -1.76 14.05 3.44
N GLU A 95 -1.16 14.41 4.58
CA GLU A 95 -1.92 14.69 5.81
C GLU A 95 -2.90 15.87 5.64
N MET A 96 -2.48 16.90 4.91
CA MET A 96 -3.38 18.03 4.63
C MET A 96 -4.41 17.70 3.56
N ASN A 97 -4.03 16.91 2.54
CA ASN A 97 -4.96 16.46 1.52
C ASN A 97 -6.13 15.69 2.15
N ARG A 98 -5.85 14.71 3.04
CA ARG A 98 -6.91 13.92 3.70
C ARG A 98 -7.75 14.75 4.66
N SER A 99 -7.16 15.71 5.35
CA SER A 99 -7.88 16.61 6.26
C SER A 99 -8.84 17.53 5.51
N ILE A 100 -8.41 18.09 4.38
CA ILE A 100 -9.25 18.94 3.50
C ILE A 100 -10.35 18.08 2.86
N THR A 101 -10.01 16.92 2.32
CA THR A 101 -10.97 15.98 1.72
C THR A 101 -12.06 15.62 2.72
N GLY A 102 -11.69 15.28 3.97
CA GLY A 102 -12.66 14.94 5.01
C GLY A 102 -13.68 16.05 5.31
N ARG A 103 -13.33 17.33 5.10
CA ARG A 103 -14.26 18.44 5.26
C ARG A 103 -15.22 18.65 4.09
N LEU A 104 -14.87 18.14 2.90
CA LEU A 104 -15.66 18.22 1.69
C LEU A 104 -16.57 16.98 1.49
N THR A 105 -16.34 15.96 2.28
CA THR A 105 -16.94 14.62 2.13
C THR A 105 -18.30 14.54 2.81
N ASP A 106 -19.27 13.94 2.13
CA ASP A 106 -20.61 13.61 2.64
C ASP A 106 -20.65 12.19 3.22
N PHE A 107 -19.95 11.20 2.64
CA PHE A 107 -19.88 9.82 3.09
C PHE A 107 -18.44 9.37 3.32
N HIS A 108 -18.09 9.04 4.57
CA HIS A 108 -16.75 8.64 4.95
C HIS A 108 -16.67 7.12 5.14
N PHE A 109 -15.91 6.46 4.28
CA PHE A 109 -15.67 5.02 4.37
C PHE A 109 -14.31 4.77 5.04
N ALA A 110 -14.37 4.56 6.35
CA ALA A 110 -13.18 4.40 7.18
C ALA A 110 -12.65 2.95 7.11
N PRO A 111 -11.34 2.74 6.92
CA PRO A 111 -10.77 1.40 6.86
C PRO A 111 -10.78 0.69 8.22
N THR A 112 -10.76 1.43 9.33
CA THR A 112 -10.67 0.89 10.69
C THR A 112 -11.50 1.70 11.67
N SER A 113 -11.77 1.13 12.84
CA SER A 113 -12.40 1.87 13.95
C SER A 113 -11.54 3.06 14.42
N LYS A 114 -10.21 2.94 14.33
CA LYS A 114 -9.30 4.05 14.66
C LYS A 114 -9.46 5.22 13.69
N ALA A 115 -9.59 4.93 12.40
CA ALA A 115 -9.87 5.95 11.39
C ALA A 115 -11.24 6.63 11.64
N GLN A 116 -12.26 5.88 12.05
CA GLN A 116 -13.56 6.44 12.49
C GLN A 116 -13.38 7.38 13.70
N GLU A 117 -12.66 6.94 14.75
CA GLU A 117 -12.38 7.77 15.92
C GLU A 117 -11.71 9.09 15.56
N ASN A 118 -10.77 9.07 14.64
CA ASN A 118 -10.10 10.27 14.13
C ASN A 118 -11.10 11.25 13.51
N LEU A 119 -12.02 10.77 12.66
CA LEU A 119 -13.06 11.58 12.03
C LEU A 119 -14.03 12.16 13.07
N LEU A 120 -14.46 11.36 14.02
CA LEU A 120 -15.32 11.81 15.13
C LEU A 120 -14.63 12.90 15.96
N SER A 121 -13.33 12.76 16.26
CA SER A 121 -12.55 13.75 17.01
C SER A 121 -12.42 15.09 16.29
N GLU A 122 -12.53 15.08 14.96
CA GLU A 122 -12.56 16.28 14.11
C GLU A 122 -13.97 16.88 13.96
N GLY A 123 -14.97 16.29 14.61
CA GLY A 123 -16.36 16.75 14.58
C GLY A 123 -17.15 16.36 13.34
N ILE A 124 -16.72 15.31 12.64
CA ILE A 124 -17.54 14.68 11.59
C ILE A 124 -18.67 13.90 12.25
N GLY A 125 -19.88 14.02 11.71
CA GLY A 125 -21.07 13.36 12.25
C GLY A 125 -21.00 11.83 12.09
N GLU A 126 -21.36 11.10 13.15
CA GLU A 126 -21.32 9.63 13.16
C GLU A 126 -22.15 9.01 12.04
N ASP A 127 -23.31 9.59 11.73
CA ASP A 127 -24.21 9.10 10.66
C ASP A 127 -23.59 9.13 9.26
N SER A 128 -22.52 9.92 9.06
CA SER A 128 -21.80 10.02 7.78
C SER A 128 -20.56 9.12 7.70
N ILE A 129 -20.26 8.33 8.75
CA ILE A 129 -19.06 7.51 8.82
C ILE A 129 -19.45 6.03 8.88
N VAL A 130 -18.81 5.21 8.04
CA VAL A 130 -18.97 3.76 8.03
C VAL A 130 -17.60 3.10 8.07
N VAL A 131 -17.39 2.18 9.00
CA VAL A 131 -16.21 1.32 9.01
C VAL A 131 -16.44 0.17 8.04
N THR A 132 -15.69 0.15 6.95
CA THR A 132 -15.87 -0.79 5.84
C THR A 132 -14.72 -1.78 5.69
N GLY A 133 -13.58 -1.53 6.31
CA GLY A 133 -12.33 -2.11 5.88
C GLY A 133 -11.70 -1.31 4.73
N ASN A 134 -10.53 -1.72 4.26
CA ASN A 134 -9.83 -1.08 3.16
C ASN A 134 -10.08 -1.86 1.85
N THR A 135 -10.47 -1.15 0.80
CA THR A 135 -10.70 -1.72 -0.55
C THR A 135 -9.44 -2.32 -1.19
N VAL A 136 -8.25 -2.05 -0.66
CA VAL A 136 -7.01 -2.71 -1.08
C VAL A 136 -7.08 -4.22 -0.83
N ILE A 137 -7.81 -4.67 0.21
CA ILE A 137 -7.98 -6.10 0.50
C ILE A 137 -8.94 -6.74 -0.52
N ASP A 138 -9.98 -6.02 -0.95
CA ASP A 138 -10.85 -6.45 -2.05
C ASP A 138 -10.06 -6.61 -3.34
N ALA A 139 -9.22 -5.63 -3.68
CA ALA A 139 -8.34 -5.68 -4.84
C ALA A 139 -7.35 -6.85 -4.76
N LEU A 140 -6.80 -7.12 -3.57
CA LEU A 140 -5.91 -8.25 -3.33
C LEU A 140 -6.62 -9.59 -3.63
N VAL A 141 -7.82 -9.79 -3.09
CA VAL A 141 -8.62 -11.01 -3.30
C VAL A 141 -8.97 -11.18 -4.78
N LEU A 142 -9.44 -10.12 -5.44
CA LEU A 142 -9.71 -10.14 -6.88
C LEU A 142 -8.44 -10.43 -7.69
N GLY A 143 -7.32 -9.85 -7.30
CA GLY A 143 -6.02 -10.10 -7.93
C GLY A 143 -5.59 -11.56 -7.82
N GLN A 144 -5.75 -12.16 -6.64
CA GLN A 144 -5.45 -13.58 -6.44
C GLN A 144 -6.31 -14.48 -7.34
N GLU A 145 -7.64 -14.22 -7.42
CA GLU A 145 -8.53 -14.97 -8.31
C GLU A 145 -8.13 -14.79 -9.77
N LYS A 146 -7.78 -13.59 -10.17
CA LYS A 146 -7.34 -13.32 -11.54
C LYS A 146 -6.02 -14.02 -11.88
N LEU A 147 -5.06 -14.07 -10.96
CA LEU A 147 -3.80 -14.80 -11.17
C LEU A 147 -3.96 -16.30 -11.37
N LYS A 148 -5.02 -16.91 -10.84
CA LYS A 148 -5.32 -18.34 -11.09
C LYS A 148 -5.67 -18.64 -12.56
N VAL A 149 -6.27 -17.66 -13.24
CA VAL A 149 -6.71 -17.78 -14.64
C VAL A 149 -5.71 -17.14 -15.60
N HIS A 150 -5.12 -16.01 -15.20
CA HIS A 150 -4.18 -15.23 -15.97
C HIS A 150 -2.90 -15.02 -15.16
N PRO A 151 -1.98 -15.99 -15.16
CA PRO A 151 -0.71 -15.85 -14.42
C PRO A 151 0.13 -14.70 -14.99
N PRO A 152 1.12 -14.19 -14.22
CA PRO A 152 2.02 -13.13 -14.71
C PRO A 152 2.70 -13.52 -16.01
N GLU A 153 2.93 -12.56 -16.91
CA GLU A 153 3.61 -12.81 -18.19
C GLU A 153 5.01 -13.39 -18.02
N ASN A 154 5.71 -13.00 -16.93
CA ASN A 154 7.04 -13.49 -16.60
C ASN A 154 7.03 -14.68 -15.61
N LEU A 155 5.94 -15.45 -15.54
CA LEU A 155 5.77 -16.56 -14.59
C LEU A 155 6.96 -17.53 -14.58
N ALA A 156 7.41 -17.98 -15.76
CA ALA A 156 8.52 -18.93 -15.87
C ALA A 156 9.82 -18.38 -15.26
N GLN A 157 10.06 -17.07 -15.38
CA GLN A 157 11.18 -16.40 -14.71
C GLN A 157 11.01 -16.41 -13.19
N LEU A 158 9.81 -16.06 -12.71
CA LEU A 158 9.50 -16.03 -11.28
C LEU A 158 9.59 -17.42 -10.64
N GLU A 159 9.08 -18.46 -11.31
CA GLU A 159 9.21 -19.85 -10.86
C GLU A 159 10.66 -20.29 -10.76
N GLY A 160 11.53 -19.82 -11.66
CA GLY A 160 12.96 -20.06 -11.60
C GLY A 160 13.68 -19.40 -10.41
N LEU A 161 13.06 -18.41 -9.77
CA LEU A 161 13.59 -17.72 -8.59
C LEU A 161 13.19 -18.42 -7.27
N VAL A 162 12.08 -19.16 -7.27
CA VAL A 162 11.47 -19.71 -6.06
C VAL A 162 11.71 -21.21 -5.96
N ASP A 163 12.48 -21.64 -4.97
CA ASP A 163 12.57 -23.06 -4.63
C ASP A 163 11.44 -23.42 -3.64
N PRO A 164 10.51 -24.32 -4.00
CA PRO A 164 9.39 -24.68 -3.13
C PRO A 164 9.81 -25.37 -1.83
N ASN A 165 11.07 -25.85 -1.73
CA ASN A 165 11.62 -26.46 -0.54
C ASN A 165 12.31 -25.46 0.40
N GLN A 166 12.44 -24.21 0.00
CA GLN A 166 13.08 -23.15 0.77
C GLN A 166 12.06 -22.15 1.30
N LYS A 167 12.34 -21.58 2.48
CA LYS A 167 11.58 -20.44 2.97
C LYS A 167 11.98 -19.20 2.19
N MET A 168 11.02 -18.59 1.49
CA MET A 168 11.27 -17.38 0.71
C MET A 168 10.99 -16.14 1.57
N VAL A 169 11.98 -15.28 1.70
CA VAL A 169 11.85 -13.94 2.29
C VAL A 169 11.76 -12.92 1.17
N LEU A 170 10.62 -12.24 1.07
CA LEU A 170 10.43 -11.15 0.11
C LEU A 170 10.84 -9.82 0.77
N VAL A 171 11.73 -9.07 0.12
CA VAL A 171 12.21 -7.78 0.63
C VAL A 171 11.79 -6.66 -0.31
N THR A 172 11.28 -5.56 0.23
CA THR A 172 11.08 -4.31 -0.51
C THR A 172 11.49 -3.12 0.34
N GLY A 173 12.20 -2.16 -0.27
CA GLY A 173 12.62 -0.96 0.45
C GLY A 173 13.00 0.15 -0.54
N HIS A 174 12.44 1.34 -0.32
CA HIS A 174 12.68 2.49 -1.18
C HIS A 174 12.44 3.84 -0.49
N ARG A 175 12.03 3.85 0.78
CA ARG A 175 11.67 5.06 1.50
C ARG A 175 12.86 5.98 1.71
N ARG A 176 12.66 7.27 1.43
CA ARG A 176 13.71 8.30 1.53
C ARG A 176 14.24 8.48 2.96
N GLU A 177 13.37 8.21 3.96
CA GLU A 177 13.73 8.28 5.36
C GLU A 177 14.85 7.29 5.75
N ASN A 178 14.99 6.19 5.00
CA ASN A 178 16.00 5.16 5.22
C ASN A 178 17.32 5.42 4.46
N PHE A 179 17.40 6.43 3.58
CA PHE A 179 18.59 6.64 2.75
C PHE A 179 19.83 6.96 3.62
N GLY A 180 20.99 6.54 3.11
CA GLY A 180 22.27 6.64 3.84
C GLY A 180 22.47 5.47 4.81
N ASP A 181 22.81 5.77 6.05
CA ASP A 181 23.17 4.76 7.06
C ASP A 181 22.03 3.76 7.34
N GLY A 182 20.78 4.20 7.28
CA GLY A 182 19.62 3.31 7.44
C GLY A 182 19.61 2.20 6.40
N PHE A 183 19.82 2.54 5.12
CA PHE A 183 19.88 1.54 4.04
C PHE A 183 21.10 0.62 4.14
N LEU A 184 22.25 1.16 4.56
CA LEU A 184 23.46 0.33 4.82
C LEU A 184 23.20 -0.69 5.92
N ASN A 185 22.53 -0.27 6.99
CA ASN A 185 22.15 -1.14 8.10
C ASN A 185 21.18 -2.24 7.67
N ILE A 186 20.16 -1.90 6.88
CA ILE A 186 19.23 -2.87 6.29
C ILE A 186 19.98 -3.91 5.45
N CYS A 187 20.85 -3.46 4.53
CA CYS A 187 21.64 -4.37 3.70
C CYS A 187 22.56 -5.26 4.55
N LYS A 188 23.16 -4.73 5.61
CA LYS A 188 23.98 -5.52 6.55
C LYS A 188 23.14 -6.60 7.22
N ALA A 189 21.95 -6.26 7.74
CA ALA A 189 21.05 -7.23 8.36
C ALA A 189 20.66 -8.36 7.40
N LEU A 190 20.28 -8.02 6.16
CA LEU A 190 19.91 -9.00 5.14
C LEU A 190 21.08 -9.90 4.75
N LYS A 191 22.29 -9.35 4.65
CA LYS A 191 23.50 -10.13 4.38
C LYS A 191 23.78 -11.13 5.49
N GLU A 192 23.76 -10.70 6.75
CA GLU A 192 23.97 -11.56 7.91
C GLU A 192 22.87 -12.64 8.01
N LEU A 193 21.61 -12.26 7.80
CA LEU A 193 20.49 -13.20 7.77
C LEU A 193 20.70 -14.30 6.71
N ALA A 194 21.11 -13.91 5.50
CA ALA A 194 21.38 -14.85 4.43
C ALA A 194 22.54 -15.79 4.72
N GLN A 195 23.61 -15.29 5.34
CA GLN A 195 24.79 -16.09 5.72
C GLN A 195 24.50 -17.09 6.84
N GLU A 196 23.67 -16.69 7.81
CA GLU A 196 23.27 -17.55 8.93
C GLU A 196 22.20 -18.59 8.54
N ASN A 197 21.48 -18.36 7.41
CA ASN A 197 20.38 -19.23 6.93
C ASN A 197 20.56 -19.58 5.44
N PRO A 198 21.50 -20.47 5.09
CA PRO A 198 21.77 -20.82 3.70
C PRO A 198 20.59 -21.53 2.99
N GLU A 199 19.63 -22.06 3.78
CA GLU A 199 18.39 -22.69 3.30
C GLU A 199 17.25 -21.69 3.04
N VAL A 200 17.45 -20.42 3.36
CA VAL A 200 16.48 -19.35 3.08
C VAL A 200 16.83 -18.70 1.76
N ASN A 201 15.81 -18.46 0.93
CA ASN A 201 15.93 -17.71 -0.32
C ASN A 201 15.39 -16.30 -0.13
N ILE A 202 16.21 -15.28 -0.29
CA ILE A 202 15.81 -13.87 -0.20
C ILE A 202 15.62 -13.33 -1.62
N ILE A 203 14.42 -12.86 -1.93
CA ILE A 203 14.11 -12.19 -3.21
C ILE A 203 13.89 -10.71 -2.94
N TYR A 204 14.64 -9.86 -3.62
CA TYR A 204 14.57 -8.42 -3.45
C TYR A 204 14.39 -7.72 -4.80
N PRO A 205 13.13 -7.35 -5.17
CA PRO A 205 12.87 -6.40 -6.24
C PRO A 205 13.44 -5.03 -5.89
N VAL A 206 14.55 -4.66 -6.55
CA VAL A 206 15.34 -3.48 -6.18
C VAL A 206 14.81 -2.24 -6.88
N HIS A 207 14.39 -1.24 -6.10
CA HIS A 207 13.90 0.03 -6.62
C HIS A 207 14.99 0.76 -7.44
N LEU A 208 14.63 1.36 -8.58
CA LEU A 208 15.56 1.98 -9.53
C LEU A 208 16.30 3.24 -9.03
N ASN A 209 15.93 3.76 -7.85
CA ASN A 209 16.62 4.91 -7.28
C ASN A 209 18.09 4.55 -6.96
N PRO A 210 19.08 5.35 -7.43
CA PRO A 210 20.50 5.08 -7.18
C PRO A 210 20.87 4.98 -5.70
N ASN A 211 20.15 5.69 -4.81
CA ASN A 211 20.36 5.62 -3.37
C ASN A 211 19.95 4.25 -2.77
N VAL A 212 19.18 3.45 -3.51
CA VAL A 212 18.81 2.08 -3.17
C VAL A 212 19.72 1.10 -3.91
N GLN A 213 19.81 1.22 -5.24
CA GLN A 213 20.54 0.27 -6.07
C GLN A 213 22.01 0.13 -5.67
N LYS A 214 22.69 1.26 -5.41
CA LYS A 214 24.13 1.24 -5.14
C LYS A 214 24.46 0.42 -3.89
N PRO A 215 23.95 0.74 -2.68
CA PRO A 215 24.25 -0.04 -1.48
C PRO A 215 23.76 -1.49 -1.57
N VAL A 216 22.61 -1.75 -2.19
CA VAL A 216 22.07 -3.10 -2.36
C VAL A 216 23.01 -3.96 -3.20
N ASN A 217 23.42 -3.50 -4.38
CA ASN A 217 24.33 -4.26 -5.24
C ASN A 217 25.72 -4.43 -4.64
N GLU A 218 26.28 -3.39 -3.99
CA GLU A 218 27.59 -3.45 -3.38
C GLU A 218 27.66 -4.42 -2.18
N ILE A 219 26.60 -4.53 -1.39
CA ILE A 219 26.60 -5.31 -0.14
C ILE A 219 26.03 -6.71 -0.34
N LEU A 220 24.98 -6.85 -1.16
CA LEU A 220 24.20 -8.08 -1.31
C LEU A 220 24.50 -8.84 -2.61
N GLY A 221 25.12 -8.21 -3.61
CA GLY A 221 25.31 -8.81 -4.93
C GLY A 221 26.08 -10.11 -5.00
N ASP A 222 26.96 -10.37 -4.01
CA ASP A 222 27.78 -11.59 -3.94
C ASP A 222 27.14 -12.72 -3.10
N GLN A 223 25.93 -12.49 -2.52
CA GLN A 223 25.27 -13.49 -1.69
C GLN A 223 24.50 -14.49 -2.57
N LYS A 224 24.81 -15.79 -2.43
CA LYS A 224 24.27 -16.84 -3.31
C LYS A 224 22.77 -17.07 -3.15
N ASN A 225 22.25 -16.84 -1.95
CA ASN A 225 20.85 -17.02 -1.60
C ASN A 225 20.07 -15.69 -1.49
N ILE A 226 20.62 -14.60 -2.05
CA ILE A 226 19.92 -13.35 -2.26
C ILE A 226 19.81 -13.11 -3.77
N GLN A 227 18.60 -12.98 -4.25
CA GLN A 227 18.29 -12.70 -5.64
C GLN A 227 17.83 -11.25 -5.78
N LEU A 228 18.69 -10.41 -6.36
CA LEU A 228 18.37 -9.04 -6.69
C LEU A 228 17.73 -9.03 -8.08
N ILE A 229 16.48 -8.56 -8.16
CA ILE A 229 15.72 -8.54 -9.41
C ILE A 229 15.22 -7.12 -9.69
N ASP A 230 14.81 -6.87 -10.92
CA ASP A 230 14.17 -5.61 -11.30
C ASP A 230 12.84 -5.41 -10.56
N PRO A 231 12.36 -4.16 -10.40
CA PRO A 231 11.03 -3.90 -9.91
C PRO A 231 9.97 -4.69 -10.67
N GLN A 232 9.03 -5.27 -9.95
CA GLN A 232 8.02 -6.14 -10.52
C GLN A 232 6.69 -5.41 -10.70
N PRO A 233 5.95 -5.64 -11.80
CA PRO A 233 4.57 -5.17 -11.94
C PRO A 233 3.68 -5.84 -10.90
N TYR A 234 2.53 -5.23 -10.62
CA TYR A 234 1.62 -5.67 -9.55
C TYR A 234 1.27 -7.17 -9.60
N PRO A 235 0.93 -7.78 -10.76
CA PRO A 235 0.62 -9.21 -10.82
C PRO A 235 1.80 -10.10 -10.38
N SER A 236 3.01 -9.77 -10.86
CA SER A 236 4.23 -10.50 -10.50
C SER A 236 4.59 -10.32 -9.03
N PHE A 237 4.41 -9.11 -8.50
CA PHE A 237 4.67 -8.81 -7.11
C PHE A 237 3.66 -9.52 -6.19
N LEU A 238 2.38 -9.53 -6.53
CA LEU A 238 1.35 -10.28 -5.83
C LEU A 238 1.67 -11.78 -5.81
N TRP A 239 2.09 -12.33 -6.95
CA TRP A 239 2.51 -13.73 -7.05
C TRP A 239 3.69 -14.06 -6.10
N LEU A 240 4.66 -13.15 -5.97
CA LEU A 240 5.78 -13.28 -5.02
C LEU A 240 5.29 -13.18 -3.56
N MET A 241 4.40 -12.23 -3.26
CA MET A 241 3.82 -12.10 -1.91
C MET A 241 3.11 -13.37 -1.47
N GLU A 242 2.29 -13.97 -2.33
CA GLU A 242 1.58 -15.23 -2.02
C GLU A 242 2.52 -16.38 -1.66
N ARG A 243 3.69 -16.43 -2.29
CA ARG A 243 4.70 -17.49 -2.09
C ARG A 243 5.71 -17.19 -1.01
N SER A 244 5.75 -15.97 -0.53
CA SER A 244 6.65 -15.62 0.56
C SER A 244 6.30 -16.35 1.85
N TYR A 245 7.32 -16.66 2.62
CA TYR A 245 7.19 -17.11 4.01
C TYR A 245 7.14 -15.90 4.93
N LEU A 246 7.99 -14.91 4.71
CA LEU A 246 8.15 -13.68 5.49
C LEU A 246 8.33 -12.51 4.53
N ILE A 247 7.81 -11.34 4.91
CA ILE A 247 8.02 -10.10 4.15
C ILE A 247 8.73 -9.07 5.02
N ILE A 248 9.80 -8.47 4.47
CA ILE A 248 10.54 -7.38 5.11
C ILE A 248 10.37 -6.14 4.22
N THR A 249 9.72 -5.09 4.72
CA THR A 249 9.29 -3.97 3.88
C THR A 249 9.32 -2.61 4.60
N ASP A 250 9.41 -1.52 3.83
CA ASP A 250 9.11 -0.17 4.31
C ASP A 250 7.80 0.41 3.70
N SER A 251 7.08 -0.41 2.91
CA SER A 251 5.83 -0.02 2.26
C SER A 251 4.64 0.00 3.21
N GLY A 252 3.81 1.05 3.12
CA GLY A 252 2.54 1.12 3.84
C GLY A 252 1.51 0.12 3.35
N GLY A 253 1.31 -0.01 2.03
CA GLY A 253 0.31 -0.92 1.45
C GLY A 253 0.57 -2.39 1.80
N ILE A 254 1.82 -2.83 1.79
CA ILE A 254 2.17 -4.22 2.15
C ILE A 254 1.81 -4.54 3.60
N GLN A 255 1.83 -3.56 4.52
CA GLN A 255 1.39 -3.76 5.90
C GLN A 255 -0.10 -4.10 5.99
N GLU A 256 -0.88 -3.72 4.99
CA GLU A 256 -2.30 -4.03 4.90
C GLU A 256 -2.55 -5.32 4.12
N GLU A 257 -1.90 -5.50 2.98
CA GLU A 257 -2.11 -6.63 2.05
C GLU A 257 -1.54 -7.96 2.57
N ALA A 258 -0.29 -7.98 3.02
CA ALA A 258 0.42 -9.20 3.37
C ALA A 258 -0.21 -9.98 4.53
N PRO A 259 -0.75 -9.36 5.59
CA PRO A 259 -1.48 -10.09 6.63
C PRO A 259 -2.71 -10.82 6.12
N SER A 260 -3.41 -10.31 5.09
CA SER A 260 -4.54 -11.02 4.46
C SER A 260 -4.12 -12.29 3.72
N LEU A 261 -2.83 -12.38 3.34
CA LEU A 261 -2.22 -13.58 2.77
C LEU A 261 -1.65 -14.52 3.86
N GLY A 262 -1.83 -14.20 5.14
CA GLY A 262 -1.25 -14.93 6.25
C GLY A 262 0.28 -14.82 6.32
N LYS A 263 0.85 -13.70 5.85
CA LYS A 263 2.30 -13.49 5.83
C LYS A 263 2.72 -12.55 6.97
N PRO A 264 3.60 -13.00 7.89
CA PRO A 264 4.24 -12.11 8.84
C PRO A 264 5.02 -11.00 8.13
N VAL A 265 4.97 -9.79 8.70
CA VAL A 265 5.62 -8.61 8.10
C VAL A 265 6.55 -7.94 9.11
N LEU A 266 7.81 -7.75 8.72
CA LEU A 266 8.76 -6.89 9.43
C LEU A 266 8.85 -5.55 8.71
N VAL A 267 8.56 -4.48 9.42
CA VAL A 267 8.47 -3.13 8.85
C VAL A 267 9.72 -2.33 9.20
N MET A 268 10.51 -1.99 8.19
CA MET A 268 11.77 -1.24 8.29
C MET A 268 11.52 0.26 8.47
N ARG A 269 10.73 0.60 9.50
CA ARG A 269 10.37 1.99 9.86
C ARG A 269 10.34 2.13 11.39
N GLU A 270 10.67 3.31 11.89
CA GLU A 270 10.55 3.64 13.31
C GLU A 270 9.09 3.90 13.71
N THR A 271 8.31 4.45 12.79
CA THR A 271 6.90 4.75 12.98
C THR A 271 6.09 4.33 11.76
N THR A 272 4.80 4.08 11.95
CA THR A 272 3.87 3.79 10.86
C THR A 272 2.58 4.60 11.02
N GLU A 273 1.97 4.97 9.92
CA GLU A 273 0.61 5.52 9.85
C GLU A 273 -0.47 4.43 9.97
N ARG A 274 -0.06 3.20 10.23
CA ARG A 274 -0.90 2.00 10.35
C ARG A 274 -0.70 1.32 11.71
N PRO A 275 -0.98 2.03 12.81
CA PRO A 275 -0.76 1.51 14.17
C PRO A 275 -1.59 0.26 14.44
N GLU A 276 -2.76 0.12 13.80
CA GLU A 276 -3.66 -1.01 13.98
C GLU A 276 -3.04 -2.35 13.62
N ALA A 277 -2.18 -2.39 12.59
CA ALA A 277 -1.46 -3.60 12.20
C ALA A 277 -0.42 -4.01 13.25
N VAL A 278 0.21 -3.02 13.90
CA VAL A 278 1.15 -3.25 15.00
C VAL A 278 0.40 -3.73 16.25
N ASP A 279 -0.68 -3.06 16.60
CA ASP A 279 -1.52 -3.39 17.78
C ASP A 279 -2.17 -4.77 17.62
N ALA A 280 -2.59 -5.14 16.42
CA ALA A 280 -3.09 -6.47 16.09
C ALA A 280 -1.99 -7.54 16.08
N GLY A 281 -0.70 -7.14 16.03
CA GLY A 281 0.43 -8.07 15.98
C GLY A 281 0.68 -8.69 14.61
N THR A 282 0.01 -8.21 13.56
CA THR A 282 0.20 -8.71 12.18
C THR A 282 1.49 -8.20 11.54
N VAL A 283 2.03 -7.10 12.06
CA VAL A 283 3.32 -6.54 11.66
C VAL A 283 4.19 -6.20 12.88
N ILE A 284 5.51 -6.20 12.69
CA ILE A 284 6.49 -5.81 13.71
C ILE A 284 7.33 -4.66 13.16
N LEU A 285 7.36 -3.51 13.87
CA LEU A 285 8.27 -2.42 13.53
C LEU A 285 9.69 -2.80 13.95
N VAL A 286 10.60 -2.88 13.01
CA VAL A 286 12.01 -3.22 13.25
C VAL A 286 12.95 -2.04 13.05
N GLY A 287 12.48 -0.94 12.48
CA GLY A 287 13.32 0.22 12.16
C GLY A 287 14.42 -0.14 11.15
N THR A 288 15.53 0.54 11.28
CA THR A 288 16.76 0.25 10.51
C THR A 288 17.87 -0.33 11.38
N ASP A 289 17.53 -0.84 12.55
CA ASP A 289 18.48 -1.53 13.46
C ASP A 289 18.80 -2.93 12.92
N PRO A 290 20.04 -3.20 12.49
CA PRO A 290 20.42 -4.47 11.87
C PRO A 290 20.24 -5.67 12.80
N GLU A 291 20.53 -5.51 14.09
CA GLU A 291 20.38 -6.60 15.06
C GLU A 291 18.91 -6.95 15.32
N LYS A 292 18.04 -5.92 15.33
CA LYS A 292 16.60 -6.12 15.49
C LYS A 292 15.99 -6.78 14.25
N ILE A 293 16.31 -6.30 13.04
CA ILE A 293 15.85 -6.90 11.78
C ILE A 293 16.24 -8.38 11.74
N LYS A 294 17.52 -8.68 11.97
CA LYS A 294 18.04 -10.04 11.95
C LYS A 294 17.36 -10.93 13.00
N ARG A 295 17.31 -10.49 14.26
CA ARG A 295 16.71 -11.24 15.36
C ARG A 295 15.25 -11.58 15.13
N GLU A 296 14.43 -10.60 14.72
CA GLU A 296 13.01 -10.82 14.47
C GLU A 296 12.78 -11.74 13.26
N ALA A 297 13.56 -11.58 12.19
CA ALA A 297 13.51 -12.47 11.04
C ALA A 297 13.93 -13.89 11.38
N GLN A 298 15.05 -14.05 12.11
CA GLN A 298 15.56 -15.34 12.55
C GLN A 298 14.57 -16.09 13.44
N ASP A 299 13.92 -15.38 14.35
CA ASP A 299 12.94 -16.00 15.24
C ASP A 299 11.70 -16.47 14.45
N LEU A 300 11.18 -15.68 13.51
CA LEU A 300 10.08 -16.12 12.64
C LEU A 300 10.48 -17.31 11.74
N ILE A 301 11.72 -17.37 11.28
CA ILE A 301 12.23 -18.47 10.46
C ILE A 301 12.37 -19.76 11.28
N SER A 302 12.88 -19.68 12.50
CA SER A 302 13.26 -20.85 13.32
C SER A 302 12.18 -21.30 14.30
N ASN A 303 11.17 -20.46 14.59
CA ASN A 303 10.11 -20.73 15.57
C ASN A 303 8.72 -20.86 14.91
N PRO A 304 8.27 -22.07 14.57
CA PRO A 304 6.98 -22.30 13.93
C PRO A 304 5.78 -21.84 14.76
N GLU A 305 5.86 -21.85 16.09
CA GLU A 305 4.76 -21.40 16.94
C GLU A 305 4.55 -19.90 16.79
N ARG A 306 5.63 -19.11 16.86
CA ARG A 306 5.57 -17.67 16.66
C ARG A 306 5.10 -17.30 15.25
N TYR A 307 5.63 -17.99 14.25
CA TYR A 307 5.18 -17.82 12.87
C TYR A 307 3.66 -18.07 12.75
N ASN A 308 3.18 -19.22 13.24
CA ASN A 308 1.78 -19.59 13.18
C ASN A 308 0.88 -18.61 13.95
N GLN A 309 1.31 -18.15 15.13
CA GLN A 309 0.58 -17.12 15.87
C GLN A 309 0.39 -15.87 15.01
N MET A 310 1.45 -15.34 14.42
CA MET A 310 1.41 -14.13 13.64
C MET A 310 0.63 -14.29 12.31
N SER A 311 0.81 -15.40 11.61
CA SER A 311 0.19 -15.67 10.30
C SER A 311 -1.32 -15.93 10.34
N HIS A 312 -1.88 -16.25 11.52
CA HIS A 312 -3.31 -16.51 11.70
C HIS A 312 -4.07 -15.36 12.39
N LEU A 313 -3.39 -14.25 12.67
CA LEU A 313 -4.05 -13.07 13.23
C LEU A 313 -5.01 -12.46 12.21
N HIS A 314 -6.13 -11.96 12.74
CA HIS A 314 -7.09 -11.25 11.91
C HIS A 314 -6.50 -9.92 11.41
N ASN A 315 -6.64 -9.66 10.11
CA ASN A 315 -6.20 -8.40 9.53
C ASN A 315 -7.15 -7.26 9.93
N PRO A 316 -6.68 -6.21 10.60
CA PRO A 316 -7.54 -5.11 11.02
C PRO A 316 -8.12 -4.28 9.86
N TYR A 317 -7.56 -4.43 8.66
CA TYR A 317 -7.98 -3.67 7.47
C TYR A 317 -9.11 -4.33 6.68
N GLY A 318 -9.69 -5.43 7.17
CA GLY A 318 -10.91 -5.98 6.61
C GLY A 318 -10.77 -7.40 6.06
N ASP A 319 -11.88 -7.86 5.49
CA ASP A 319 -12.13 -9.23 5.04
C ASP A 319 -12.27 -9.37 3.52
N GLY A 320 -11.97 -8.30 2.74
CA GLY A 320 -12.13 -8.27 1.30
C GLY A 320 -13.56 -8.01 0.81
N LYS A 321 -14.39 -7.38 1.64
CA LYS A 321 -15.78 -7.00 1.32
C LYS A 321 -16.05 -5.50 1.50
N ALA A 322 -15.03 -4.69 1.57
CA ALA A 322 -15.18 -3.25 1.77
C ALA A 322 -16.02 -2.61 0.66
N CYS A 323 -15.83 -3.03 -0.60
CA CYS A 323 -16.63 -2.54 -1.72
C CYS A 323 -18.12 -2.90 -1.59
N GLU A 324 -18.46 -4.10 -1.10
CA GLU A 324 -19.85 -4.50 -0.84
C GLU A 324 -20.49 -3.58 0.20
N TYR A 325 -19.81 -3.36 1.33
CA TYR A 325 -20.29 -2.48 2.40
C TYR A 325 -20.47 -1.04 1.96
N ILE A 326 -19.54 -0.51 1.15
CA ILE A 326 -19.63 0.84 0.56
C ILE A 326 -20.88 0.95 -0.32
N ILE A 327 -21.06 0.02 -1.25
CA ILE A 327 -22.17 0.04 -2.21
C ILE A 327 -23.53 -0.13 -1.51
N ASP A 328 -23.61 -1.01 -0.53
CA ASP A 328 -24.84 -1.21 0.24
C ASP A 328 -25.22 0.03 1.07
N TYR A 329 -24.23 0.69 1.65
CA TYR A 329 -24.45 1.95 2.36
C TYR A 329 -24.93 3.04 1.40
N VAL A 330 -24.29 3.20 0.26
CA VAL A 330 -24.66 4.22 -0.74
C VAL A 330 -26.07 3.97 -1.28
N LYS A 331 -26.40 2.75 -1.67
CA LYS A 331 -27.77 2.40 -2.16
C LYS A 331 -28.85 2.72 -1.13
N LYS A 332 -28.54 2.63 0.16
CA LYS A 332 -29.49 2.91 1.24
C LYS A 332 -29.64 4.40 1.53
N ASN A 333 -28.60 5.20 1.33
CA ASN A 333 -28.52 6.59 1.80
C ASN A 333 -28.50 7.62 0.64
N LEU A 334 -28.16 7.24 -0.57
CA LEU A 334 -28.25 8.10 -1.75
C LEU A 334 -29.73 8.18 -2.17
N LYS A 335 -30.31 9.37 -2.05
CA LYS A 335 -31.73 9.64 -2.37
C LYS A 335 -31.84 10.40 -3.69
#